data_02ff1913e2d0d2d2312ed3bb2b93ffa6
#
_entry.id   02ff1913e2d0d2d2312ed3bb2b93ffa6
#
_cell.length_a   1.000
_cell.length_b   1.000
_cell.length_c   1.000
_cell.angle_alpha   90.00
_cell.angle_beta   90.00
_cell.angle_gamma   90.00
#
_symmetry.space_group_name_H-M   'P 1'
#
loop_
_entity.id
_entity.type
_entity.pdbx_description
1 polymer ?
#
loop_
_entity_poly.entity_id
_entity_poly.type
_entity_poly.pdbx_seq_one_letter_code
_entity_poly.pdbx_strand_id
1 'polypeptide(L)'
;MNGLKDPLAKDPAKVVATNEDFDQAITWQMQSYYSNEIDIVKQRLSKVLNPPAGVTVEIHNANLVIKGKAEEEWITSLENKLPYLLGVNSVDTSQLEKVENIDLKIQQLVGFIEDIEVVFESNSYEISSNQQENLLKMLVSIRELHTYLNEINRSFKIGVLGFADRTGAPMANILMSDRRARWVNNFLVSNGVAEENLLAKGLGEYANQSEFGKQLKCASQRCVVFEVYLN
;
A
#
# COMPACT_ATOMS: atom_id res chain seq x y z
N MET A 1 39.73 31.69 -11.15
CA MET A 1 40.04 30.91 -9.92
C MET A 1 39.71 29.45 -10.12
N ASN A 2 40.61 28.54 -9.72
CA ASN A 2 40.39 27.11 -9.82
C ASN A 2 40.20 26.58 -8.40
N GLY A 3 39.28 25.61 -8.20
CA GLY A 3 39.05 25.04 -6.91
C GLY A 3 38.21 23.76 -6.94
N LEU A 4 37.97 23.20 -5.78
CA LEU A 4 37.09 22.08 -5.57
C LEU A 4 35.79 22.56 -4.93
N LYS A 5 34.66 22.01 -5.35
CA LYS A 5 33.35 22.38 -4.82
C LYS A 5 32.48 21.16 -4.63
N ASP A 6 31.95 21.00 -3.42
CA ASP A 6 30.89 20.03 -3.19
C ASP A 6 29.60 20.50 -3.87
N PRO A 7 28.85 19.60 -4.53
CA PRO A 7 27.56 19.94 -5.17
C PRO A 7 26.55 20.63 -4.25
N LEU A 8 26.65 20.41 -2.93
CA LEU A 8 25.77 20.99 -1.91
C LEU A 8 26.33 22.27 -1.27
N ALA A 9 27.60 22.60 -1.51
CA ALA A 9 28.20 23.82 -0.97
C ALA A 9 27.64 25.07 -1.66
N LYS A 10 27.64 26.19 -0.92
CA LYS A 10 27.24 27.48 -1.45
C LYS A 10 28.09 27.85 -2.68
N ASP A 11 27.46 28.45 -3.66
CA ASP A 11 28.19 28.92 -4.86
C ASP A 11 29.20 30.04 -4.49
N PRO A 12 30.50 29.81 -4.69
CA PRO A 12 31.51 30.80 -4.34
C PRO A 12 31.30 32.13 -5.05
N ALA A 13 30.77 32.14 -6.28
CA ALA A 13 30.44 33.38 -6.98
C ALA A 13 29.38 34.20 -6.23
N LYS A 14 28.38 33.53 -5.64
CA LYS A 14 27.34 34.19 -4.81
C LYS A 14 27.89 34.69 -3.48
N VAL A 15 28.84 33.96 -2.88
CA VAL A 15 29.47 34.35 -1.60
C VAL A 15 30.33 35.58 -1.79
N VAL A 16 31.08 35.65 -2.91
CA VAL A 16 31.95 36.82 -3.22
C VAL A 16 31.11 38.02 -3.62
N ALA A 17 30.02 37.83 -4.35
CA ALA A 17 29.15 38.93 -4.78
C ALA A 17 28.47 39.69 -3.60
N THR A 18 28.45 39.11 -2.41
CA THR A 18 27.95 39.78 -1.19
C THR A 18 29.01 40.62 -0.49
N ASN A 19 30.26 40.66 -0.98
CA ASN A 19 31.37 41.38 -0.39
C ASN A 19 31.71 42.60 -1.26
N GLU A 20 31.43 43.78 -0.79
CA GLU A 20 31.57 45.07 -1.55
C GLU A 20 33.00 45.39 -2.00
N ASP A 21 34.00 44.65 -1.50
CA ASP A 21 35.42 44.88 -1.79
C ASP A 21 35.92 44.20 -3.09
N PHE A 22 35.06 43.48 -3.81
CA PHE A 22 35.45 42.75 -5.03
C PHE A 22 34.82 43.34 -6.28
N ASP A 23 35.57 44.24 -6.94
CA ASP A 23 35.15 44.92 -8.18
C ASP A 23 35.71 44.27 -9.48
N GLN A 24 36.24 43.05 -9.41
CA GLN A 24 36.78 42.33 -10.58
C GLN A 24 35.94 41.11 -10.98
N ALA A 25 35.70 40.99 -12.29
CA ALA A 25 35.05 39.79 -12.86
C ALA A 25 35.93 38.54 -12.64
N ILE A 26 35.50 37.65 -11.74
CA ILE A 26 36.20 36.42 -11.41
C ILE A 26 35.63 35.28 -12.24
N THR A 27 36.45 34.62 -13.05
CA THR A 27 36.11 33.39 -13.75
C THR A 27 36.39 32.19 -12.82
N TRP A 28 35.38 31.34 -12.56
CA TRP A 28 35.45 30.20 -11.71
C TRP A 28 35.58 28.92 -12.54
N GLN A 29 36.58 28.08 -12.23
CA GLN A 29 36.70 26.71 -12.74
C GLN A 29 36.69 25.76 -11.51
N MET A 30 35.54 25.12 -11.28
CA MET A 30 35.34 24.26 -10.14
C MET A 30 35.25 22.80 -10.57
N GLN A 31 36.02 21.93 -9.88
CA GLN A 31 35.87 20.49 -9.97
C GLN A 31 35.00 19.98 -8.82
N SER A 32 34.10 19.05 -9.12
CA SER A 32 33.25 18.45 -8.10
C SER A 32 34.04 17.50 -7.21
N TYR A 33 33.83 17.59 -5.91
CA TYR A 33 34.30 16.62 -4.92
C TYR A 33 33.26 16.49 -3.80
N TYR A 34 33.33 15.44 -3.00
CA TYR A 34 32.43 15.26 -1.88
C TYR A 34 33.14 15.63 -0.57
N SER A 35 32.67 16.69 0.06
CA SER A 35 33.21 17.19 1.33
C SER A 35 32.84 16.28 2.50
N ASN A 36 33.77 16.13 3.46
CA ASN A 36 33.52 15.49 4.74
C ASN A 36 33.16 16.50 5.86
N GLU A 37 32.97 17.78 5.50
CA GLU A 37 32.46 18.76 6.46
C GLU A 37 31.09 18.32 6.97
N ILE A 38 30.95 18.36 8.31
CA ILE A 38 29.78 17.78 9.00
C ILE A 38 28.45 18.37 8.49
N ASP A 39 28.40 19.66 8.20
CA ASP A 39 27.16 20.31 7.75
C ASP A 39 26.81 19.92 6.31
N ILE A 40 27.81 19.72 5.46
CA ILE A 40 27.61 19.21 4.08
C ILE A 40 27.18 17.76 4.11
N VAL A 41 27.80 16.94 4.97
CA VAL A 41 27.41 15.54 5.16
C VAL A 41 25.98 15.44 5.67
N LYS A 42 25.57 16.23 6.67
CA LYS A 42 24.18 16.29 7.17
C LYS A 42 23.18 16.62 6.08
N GLN A 43 23.47 17.65 5.25
CA GLN A 43 22.60 18.03 4.14
C GLN A 43 22.50 16.91 3.10
N ARG A 44 23.60 16.23 2.79
CA ARG A 44 23.63 15.08 1.86
C ARG A 44 22.78 13.95 2.38
N LEU A 45 22.98 13.56 3.65
CA LEU A 45 22.24 12.48 4.31
C LEU A 45 20.74 12.78 4.34
N SER A 46 20.34 14.00 4.71
CA SER A 46 18.93 14.40 4.72
C SER A 46 18.28 14.25 3.33
N LYS A 47 18.98 14.63 2.24
CA LYS A 47 18.46 14.49 0.88
C LYS A 47 18.42 13.04 0.39
N VAL A 48 19.46 12.25 0.70
CA VAL A 48 19.56 10.85 0.23
C VAL A 48 18.60 9.95 0.98
N LEU A 49 18.51 10.12 2.29
CA LEU A 49 17.71 9.26 3.15
C LEU A 49 16.23 9.65 3.15
N ASN A 50 15.94 10.96 3.00
CA ASN A 50 14.58 11.51 3.02
C ASN A 50 13.72 10.88 4.15
N PRO A 51 14.10 11.07 5.43
CA PRO A 51 13.45 10.41 6.55
C PRO A 51 11.99 10.84 6.67
N PRO A 52 11.06 9.88 6.93
CA PRO A 52 9.66 10.19 7.17
C PRO A 52 9.47 10.93 8.50
N ALA A 53 8.29 11.49 8.68
CA ALA A 53 7.90 12.10 9.95
C ALA A 53 8.03 11.07 11.08
N GLY A 54 8.66 11.46 12.20
CA GLY A 54 8.91 10.56 13.35
C GLY A 54 10.24 9.80 13.29
N VAL A 55 11.02 9.93 12.21
CA VAL A 55 12.40 9.41 12.14
C VAL A 55 13.40 10.54 12.31
N THR A 56 14.32 10.37 13.25
CA THR A 56 15.43 11.29 13.50
C THR A 56 16.74 10.68 12.99
N VAL A 57 17.50 11.46 12.25
CA VAL A 57 18.81 11.09 11.70
C VAL A 57 19.87 11.99 12.29
N GLU A 58 20.75 11.45 13.09
CA GLU A 58 21.84 12.16 13.76
C GLU A 58 23.20 11.61 13.32
N ILE A 59 24.19 12.49 13.16
CA ILE A 59 25.57 12.09 12.85
C ILE A 59 26.55 12.70 13.85
N HIS A 60 27.38 11.84 14.44
CA HIS A 60 28.42 12.18 15.40
C HIS A 60 29.72 11.48 15.02
N ASN A 61 30.79 12.24 14.74
CA ASN A 61 32.10 11.69 14.37
C ASN A 61 32.02 10.64 13.23
N ALA A 62 31.23 10.94 12.17
CA ALA A 62 30.96 10.05 11.07
C ALA A 62 30.17 8.76 11.41
N ASN A 63 29.62 8.66 12.63
CA ASN A 63 28.69 7.59 13.01
C ASN A 63 27.27 8.09 12.88
N LEU A 64 26.47 7.42 12.06
CA LEU A 64 25.07 7.74 11.82
C LEU A 64 24.19 6.98 12.80
N VAL A 65 23.31 7.67 13.50
CA VAL A 65 22.31 7.07 14.39
C VAL A 65 20.93 7.41 13.86
N ILE A 66 20.11 6.40 13.64
CA ILE A 66 18.75 6.54 13.11
C ILE A 66 17.78 6.01 14.15
N LYS A 67 16.82 6.84 14.55
CA LYS A 67 15.86 6.55 15.63
C LYS A 67 14.45 6.87 15.18
N GLY A 68 13.48 6.20 15.80
CA GLY A 68 12.06 6.48 15.60
C GLY A 68 11.30 5.34 15.00
N LYS A 69 10.23 5.66 14.27
CA LYS A 69 9.34 4.66 13.68
C LYS A 69 9.23 4.87 12.17
N ALA A 70 9.41 3.80 11.40
CA ALA A 70 9.33 3.85 9.95
C ALA A 70 8.65 2.60 9.37
N GLU A 71 8.01 2.78 8.23
CA GLU A 71 7.44 1.69 7.47
C GLU A 71 8.54 0.81 6.86
N GLU A 72 8.23 -0.47 6.66
CA GLU A 72 9.15 -1.47 6.10
C GLU A 72 9.75 -1.04 4.76
N GLU A 73 8.96 -0.40 3.91
CA GLU A 73 9.42 0.07 2.61
C GLU A 73 10.56 1.09 2.73
N TRP A 74 10.42 2.05 3.66
CA TRP A 74 11.47 3.03 3.90
C TRP A 74 12.71 2.37 4.53
N ILE A 75 12.55 1.43 5.47
CA ILE A 75 13.65 0.69 6.10
C ILE A 75 14.43 -0.11 5.05
N THR A 76 13.74 -0.83 4.17
CA THR A 76 14.36 -1.56 3.05
C THR A 76 15.10 -0.61 2.09
N SER A 77 14.50 0.55 1.77
CA SER A 77 15.16 1.59 0.97
C SER A 77 16.39 2.16 1.66
N LEU A 78 16.35 2.34 2.99
CA LEU A 78 17.49 2.76 3.80
C LEU A 78 18.62 1.74 3.69
N GLU A 79 18.36 0.46 3.97
CA GLU A 79 19.35 -0.62 3.91
C GLU A 79 20.09 -0.67 2.57
N ASN A 80 19.35 -0.50 1.46
CA ASN A 80 19.92 -0.45 0.12
C ASN A 80 20.82 0.78 -0.13
N LYS A 81 20.61 1.86 0.61
CA LYS A 81 21.40 3.11 0.49
C LYS A 81 22.62 3.15 1.42
N LEU A 82 22.61 2.41 2.53
CA LEU A 82 23.67 2.44 3.54
C LEU A 82 25.09 2.26 2.96
N PRO A 83 25.35 1.30 2.03
CA PRO A 83 26.67 1.11 1.47
C PRO A 83 27.24 2.28 0.66
N TYR A 84 26.36 3.21 0.26
CA TYR A 84 26.71 4.34 -0.61
C TYR A 84 26.72 5.70 0.12
N LEU A 85 26.61 5.71 1.44
CA LEU A 85 26.60 6.93 2.24
C LEU A 85 28.00 7.51 2.41
N LEU A 86 28.30 8.55 1.65
CA LEU A 86 29.60 9.23 1.70
C LEU A 86 29.74 10.07 2.98
N GLY A 87 30.84 9.87 3.70
CA GLY A 87 31.15 10.57 4.96
C GLY A 87 30.56 9.88 6.21
N VAL A 88 30.13 8.63 6.08
CA VAL A 88 29.62 7.78 7.16
C VAL A 88 30.51 6.56 7.33
N ASN A 89 30.95 6.29 8.56
CA ASN A 89 31.80 5.16 8.91
C ASN A 89 30.99 3.98 9.49
N SER A 90 29.94 4.29 10.23
CA SER A 90 29.02 3.29 10.82
C SER A 90 27.61 3.80 10.88
N VAL A 91 26.65 2.88 10.93
CA VAL A 91 25.23 3.19 11.07
C VAL A 91 24.65 2.37 12.20
N ASP A 92 23.99 3.04 13.15
CA ASP A 92 23.24 2.45 14.24
C ASP A 92 21.75 2.65 14.02
N THR A 93 21.03 1.57 13.81
CA THR A 93 19.56 1.52 13.66
C THR A 93 18.87 0.80 14.82
N SER A 94 19.58 0.55 15.94
CA SER A 94 19.06 -0.20 17.09
C SER A 94 17.82 0.42 17.74
N GLN A 95 17.59 1.72 17.51
CA GLN A 95 16.44 2.48 18.01
C GLN A 95 15.42 2.81 16.90
N LEU A 96 15.51 2.14 15.76
CA LEU A 96 14.55 2.27 14.65
C LEU A 96 13.54 1.13 14.74
N GLU A 97 12.29 1.48 15.03
CA GLU A 97 11.19 0.52 15.10
C GLU A 97 10.46 0.45 13.75
N LYS A 98 10.17 -0.78 13.31
CA LYS A 98 9.33 -1.03 12.14
C LYS A 98 7.86 -0.85 12.52
N VAL A 99 7.12 -0.10 11.70
CA VAL A 99 5.65 0.01 11.77
C VAL A 99 5.02 -0.47 10.49
N GLU A 100 3.85 -1.07 10.59
CA GLU A 100 3.05 -1.45 9.42
C GLU A 100 2.35 -0.22 8.83
N ASN A 101 2.28 -0.16 7.51
CA ASN A 101 1.42 0.77 6.80
C ASN A 101 0.00 0.20 6.79
N ILE A 102 -0.83 0.64 7.76
CA ILE A 102 -2.20 0.16 7.93
C ILE A 102 -3.04 0.39 6.66
N ASP A 103 -2.90 1.55 6.01
CA ASP A 103 -3.67 1.86 4.80
C ASP A 103 -3.30 0.92 3.64
N LEU A 104 -2.01 0.65 3.44
CA LEU A 104 -1.54 -0.30 2.42
C LEU A 104 -2.04 -1.71 2.72
N LYS A 105 -2.01 -2.13 4.00
CA LYS A 105 -2.49 -3.44 4.41
C LYS A 105 -4.00 -3.59 4.17
N ILE A 106 -4.79 -2.58 4.50
CA ILE A 106 -6.22 -2.53 4.20
C ILE A 106 -6.47 -2.67 2.70
N GLN A 107 -5.75 -1.91 1.86
CA GLN A 107 -5.89 -2.00 0.40
C GLN A 107 -5.56 -3.40 -0.13
N GLN A 108 -4.51 -4.05 0.37
CA GLN A 108 -4.14 -5.42 -0.01
C GLN A 108 -5.23 -6.42 0.37
N LEU A 109 -5.79 -6.32 1.58
CA LEU A 109 -6.85 -7.20 2.06
C LEU A 109 -8.15 -7.00 1.27
N VAL A 110 -8.53 -5.76 0.99
CA VAL A 110 -9.68 -5.43 0.12
C VAL A 110 -9.48 -6.02 -1.27
N GLY A 111 -8.33 -5.79 -1.90
CA GLY A 111 -8.02 -6.33 -3.22
C GLY A 111 -8.09 -7.86 -3.24
N PHE A 112 -7.54 -8.54 -2.22
CA PHE A 112 -7.62 -9.99 -2.11
C PHE A 112 -9.07 -10.49 -2.00
N ILE A 113 -9.91 -9.85 -1.19
CA ILE A 113 -11.32 -10.20 -1.03
C ILE A 113 -12.09 -10.00 -2.34
N GLU A 114 -11.87 -8.89 -3.03
CA GLU A 114 -12.54 -8.56 -4.29
C GLU A 114 -12.07 -9.40 -5.49
N ASP A 115 -10.85 -9.96 -5.44
CA ASP A 115 -10.33 -10.85 -6.49
C ASP A 115 -10.85 -12.30 -6.37
N ILE A 116 -11.54 -12.65 -5.27
CA ILE A 116 -12.11 -13.99 -5.12
C ILE A 116 -13.38 -14.12 -5.95
N GLU A 117 -13.43 -15.18 -6.74
CA GLU A 117 -14.60 -15.61 -7.51
C GLU A 117 -15.06 -16.99 -7.01
N VAL A 118 -16.33 -17.12 -6.65
CA VAL A 118 -16.96 -18.41 -6.31
C VAL A 118 -17.78 -18.88 -7.50
N VAL A 119 -17.32 -19.92 -8.17
CA VAL A 119 -17.94 -20.45 -9.40
C VAL A 119 -18.91 -21.55 -9.06
N PHE A 120 -20.04 -21.60 -9.77
CA PHE A 120 -21.10 -22.60 -9.62
C PHE A 120 -21.30 -23.42 -10.89
N GLU A 121 -21.65 -24.68 -10.68
CA GLU A 121 -22.10 -25.53 -11.79
C GLU A 121 -23.45 -25.04 -12.36
N SER A 122 -23.75 -25.49 -13.59
CA SER A 122 -25.02 -25.15 -14.24
C SER A 122 -26.20 -25.66 -13.42
N ASN A 123 -27.22 -24.81 -13.23
CA ASN A 123 -28.38 -25.09 -12.41
C ASN A 123 -28.10 -25.47 -10.93
N SER A 124 -26.89 -25.16 -10.43
CA SER A 124 -26.51 -25.38 -9.05
C SER A 124 -26.30 -24.07 -8.29
N TYR A 125 -26.56 -24.12 -6.99
CA TYR A 125 -26.17 -23.12 -5.99
C TYR A 125 -25.27 -23.75 -4.88
N GLU A 126 -24.82 -25.00 -5.09
CA GLU A 126 -23.84 -25.65 -4.24
C GLU A 126 -22.44 -25.47 -4.79
N ILE A 127 -21.45 -25.36 -3.90
CA ILE A 127 -20.04 -25.14 -4.28
C ILE A 127 -19.20 -26.40 -3.99
N SER A 128 -18.15 -26.56 -4.78
CA SER A 128 -17.17 -27.64 -4.59
C SER A 128 -16.27 -27.40 -3.37
N SER A 129 -15.60 -28.44 -2.91
CA SER A 129 -14.66 -28.36 -1.80
C SER A 129 -13.52 -27.33 -2.05
N ASN A 130 -13.04 -27.22 -3.29
CA ASN A 130 -12.02 -26.21 -3.64
C ASN A 130 -12.52 -24.77 -3.48
N GLN A 131 -13.79 -24.52 -3.82
CA GLN A 131 -14.41 -23.20 -3.64
C GLN A 131 -14.61 -22.88 -2.16
N GLN A 132 -14.93 -23.89 -1.33
CA GLN A 132 -14.99 -23.72 0.13
C GLN A 132 -13.64 -23.33 0.71
N GLU A 133 -12.54 -23.92 0.23
CA GLU A 133 -11.19 -23.57 0.67
C GLU A 133 -10.86 -22.09 0.35
N ASN A 134 -11.24 -21.60 -0.81
CA ASN A 134 -11.06 -20.19 -1.17
C ASN A 134 -11.84 -19.25 -0.25
N LEU A 135 -13.08 -19.62 0.09
CA LEU A 135 -13.88 -18.87 1.08
C LEU A 135 -13.28 -18.91 2.49
N LEU A 136 -12.65 -20.01 2.90
CA LEU A 136 -11.94 -20.08 4.18
C LEU A 136 -10.72 -19.16 4.21
N LYS A 137 -9.97 -19.05 3.12
CA LYS A 137 -8.87 -18.06 2.99
C LYS A 137 -9.40 -16.63 3.08
N MET A 138 -10.51 -16.35 2.41
CA MET A 138 -11.18 -15.04 2.49
C MET A 138 -11.60 -14.68 3.91
N LEU A 139 -12.09 -15.65 4.72
CA LEU A 139 -12.45 -15.39 6.11
C LEU A 139 -11.28 -14.90 6.97
N VAL A 140 -10.06 -15.39 6.71
CA VAL A 140 -8.85 -14.89 7.38
C VAL A 140 -8.66 -13.42 7.04
N SER A 141 -8.71 -13.07 5.74
CA SER A 141 -8.55 -11.68 5.29
C SER A 141 -9.66 -10.76 5.80
N ILE A 142 -10.89 -11.22 5.91
CA ILE A 142 -11.99 -10.43 6.50
C ILE A 142 -11.73 -10.14 7.99
N ARG A 143 -11.21 -11.11 8.75
CA ARG A 143 -10.88 -10.92 10.17
C ARG A 143 -9.73 -9.94 10.35
N GLU A 144 -8.67 -10.05 9.53
CA GLU A 144 -7.57 -9.10 9.54
C GLU A 144 -8.05 -7.68 9.17
N LEU A 145 -8.85 -7.56 8.11
CA LEU A 145 -9.44 -6.28 7.69
C LEU A 145 -10.25 -5.63 8.82
N HIS A 146 -11.08 -6.42 9.51
CA HIS A 146 -11.84 -5.94 10.66
C HIS A 146 -10.92 -5.43 11.78
N THR A 147 -9.82 -6.13 12.06
CA THR A 147 -8.86 -5.72 13.09
C THR A 147 -8.22 -4.38 12.74
N TYR A 148 -7.67 -4.21 11.53
CA TYR A 148 -7.03 -2.97 11.11
C TYR A 148 -8.01 -1.79 11.05
N LEU A 149 -9.25 -2.02 10.56
CA LEU A 149 -10.25 -0.96 10.51
C LEU A 149 -10.70 -0.51 11.90
N ASN A 150 -10.80 -1.43 12.87
CA ASN A 150 -11.10 -1.07 14.26
C ASN A 150 -9.99 -0.21 14.89
N GLU A 151 -8.72 -0.45 14.57
CA GLU A 151 -7.60 0.37 15.06
C GLU A 151 -7.70 1.84 14.62
N ILE A 152 -8.29 2.08 13.44
CA ILE A 152 -8.48 3.43 12.89
C ILE A 152 -9.92 3.93 13.00
N ASN A 153 -10.77 3.26 13.83
CA ASN A 153 -12.19 3.59 14.05
C ASN A 153 -13.01 3.67 12.75
N ARG A 154 -12.78 2.74 11.83
CA ARG A 154 -13.54 2.61 10.59
C ARG A 154 -14.31 1.29 10.57
N SER A 155 -15.30 1.21 9.69
CA SER A 155 -16.11 0.02 9.46
C SER A 155 -16.12 -0.37 7.98
N PHE A 156 -16.66 -1.55 7.68
CA PHE A 156 -16.79 -2.03 6.31
C PHE A 156 -18.11 -2.76 6.11
N LYS A 157 -18.50 -2.88 4.84
CA LYS A 157 -19.51 -3.84 4.38
C LYS A 157 -18.98 -4.59 3.16
N ILE A 158 -19.44 -5.81 2.98
CA ILE A 158 -19.08 -6.65 1.83
C ILE A 158 -20.36 -6.97 1.07
N GLY A 159 -20.44 -6.49 -0.17
CA GLY A 159 -21.43 -6.93 -1.15
C GLY A 159 -21.11 -8.35 -1.61
N VAL A 160 -22.06 -9.26 -1.46
CA VAL A 160 -22.00 -10.65 -1.94
C VAL A 160 -22.88 -10.73 -3.17
N LEU A 161 -22.29 -10.55 -4.36
CA LEU A 161 -23.00 -10.31 -5.62
C LEU A 161 -23.08 -11.57 -6.46
N GLY A 162 -24.27 -12.14 -6.58
CA GLY A 162 -24.53 -13.36 -7.36
C GLY A 162 -24.88 -13.07 -8.82
N PHE A 163 -24.39 -13.94 -9.70
CA PHE A 163 -24.68 -13.90 -11.15
C PHE A 163 -25.13 -15.25 -11.69
N ALA A 164 -25.89 -15.18 -12.78
CA ALA A 164 -26.29 -16.31 -13.58
C ALA A 164 -25.89 -16.09 -15.04
N ASP A 165 -25.74 -17.18 -15.80
CA ASP A 165 -25.52 -17.11 -17.24
C ASP A 165 -26.76 -16.62 -17.99
N ARG A 166 -26.60 -16.31 -19.29
CA ARG A 166 -27.69 -15.80 -20.17
C ARG A 166 -28.65 -16.86 -20.63
N THR A 167 -28.53 -18.10 -20.14
CA THR A 167 -29.44 -19.20 -20.51
C THR A 167 -30.62 -19.23 -19.55
N GLY A 168 -31.80 -18.92 -20.02
CA GLY A 168 -33.04 -18.97 -19.25
C GLY A 168 -33.84 -17.67 -19.21
N ALA A 169 -34.98 -17.71 -18.52
CA ALA A 169 -35.82 -16.53 -18.34
C ALA A 169 -35.17 -15.55 -17.35
N PRO A 170 -35.25 -14.21 -17.56
CA PRO A 170 -34.64 -13.21 -16.69
C PRO A 170 -34.99 -13.37 -15.22
N MET A 171 -36.25 -13.67 -14.92
CA MET A 171 -36.69 -13.88 -13.52
C MET A 171 -36.04 -15.14 -12.89
N ALA A 172 -35.86 -16.21 -13.66
CA ALA A 172 -35.17 -17.42 -13.19
C ALA A 172 -33.70 -17.15 -12.90
N ASN A 173 -33.04 -16.33 -13.71
CA ASN A 173 -31.66 -15.91 -13.52
C ASN A 173 -31.49 -15.04 -12.26
N ILE A 174 -32.43 -14.11 -12.00
CA ILE A 174 -32.45 -13.35 -10.75
C ILE A 174 -32.58 -14.28 -9.53
N LEU A 175 -33.53 -15.21 -9.54
CA LEU A 175 -33.74 -16.14 -8.45
C LEU A 175 -32.53 -17.07 -8.21
N MET A 176 -31.90 -17.55 -9.30
CA MET A 176 -30.71 -18.40 -9.19
C MET A 176 -29.52 -17.64 -8.62
N SER A 177 -29.29 -16.44 -9.12
CA SER A 177 -28.20 -15.58 -8.64
C SER A 177 -28.39 -15.17 -7.16
N ASP A 178 -29.62 -14.91 -6.74
CA ASP A 178 -29.95 -14.61 -5.32
C ASP A 178 -29.68 -15.83 -4.42
N ARG A 179 -30.07 -17.03 -4.86
CA ARG A 179 -29.77 -18.27 -4.11
C ARG A 179 -28.26 -18.49 -3.92
N ARG A 180 -27.46 -18.23 -4.96
CA ARG A 180 -26.00 -18.31 -4.90
C ARG A 180 -25.42 -17.31 -3.94
N ALA A 181 -25.83 -16.04 -4.03
CA ALA A 181 -25.39 -14.98 -3.13
C ALA A 181 -25.74 -15.32 -1.67
N ARG A 182 -26.97 -15.77 -1.39
CA ARG A 182 -27.41 -16.16 -0.05
C ARG A 182 -26.68 -17.40 0.47
N TRP A 183 -26.35 -18.35 -0.37
CA TRP A 183 -25.57 -19.50 0.05
C TRP A 183 -24.19 -19.08 0.56
N VAL A 184 -23.48 -18.25 -0.19
CA VAL A 184 -22.18 -17.72 0.21
C VAL A 184 -22.31 -16.84 1.45
N ASN A 185 -23.30 -15.97 1.52
CA ASN A 185 -23.58 -15.13 2.68
C ASN A 185 -23.75 -16.00 3.96
N ASN A 186 -24.58 -17.02 3.89
CA ASN A 186 -24.82 -17.91 5.02
C ASN A 186 -23.55 -18.68 5.43
N PHE A 187 -22.72 -19.06 4.46
CA PHE A 187 -21.42 -19.66 4.73
C PHE A 187 -20.52 -18.71 5.53
N LEU A 188 -20.42 -17.45 5.12
CA LEU A 188 -19.62 -16.43 5.81
C LEU A 188 -20.16 -16.16 7.23
N VAL A 189 -21.47 -16.00 7.40
CA VAL A 189 -22.11 -15.81 8.71
C VAL A 189 -21.86 -17.01 9.62
N SER A 190 -22.04 -18.22 9.13
CA SER A 190 -21.81 -19.46 9.88
C SER A 190 -20.36 -19.63 10.32
N ASN A 191 -19.43 -18.95 9.66
CA ASN A 191 -18.00 -18.93 9.98
C ASN A 191 -17.54 -17.66 10.72
N GLY A 192 -18.49 -16.86 11.24
CA GLY A 192 -18.24 -15.79 12.20
C GLY A 192 -18.12 -14.40 11.62
N VAL A 193 -18.50 -14.17 10.35
CA VAL A 193 -18.66 -12.80 9.82
C VAL A 193 -20.00 -12.25 10.32
N ALA A 194 -20.01 -11.07 10.89
CA ALA A 194 -21.22 -10.42 11.36
C ALA A 194 -22.20 -10.14 10.20
N GLU A 195 -23.48 -10.51 10.37
CA GLU A 195 -24.48 -10.39 9.31
C GLU A 195 -24.66 -8.94 8.83
N GLU A 196 -24.56 -7.99 9.76
CA GLU A 196 -24.62 -6.55 9.44
C GLU A 196 -23.51 -6.06 8.50
N ASN A 197 -22.39 -6.80 8.39
CA ASN A 197 -21.29 -6.48 7.49
C ASN A 197 -21.47 -7.09 6.08
N LEU A 198 -22.55 -7.82 5.84
CA LEU A 198 -22.77 -8.53 4.57
C LEU A 198 -24.05 -8.01 3.87
N LEU A 199 -23.96 -7.86 2.56
CA LEU A 199 -25.08 -7.46 1.69
C LEU A 199 -25.20 -8.44 0.53
N ALA A 200 -26.01 -9.48 0.67
CA ALA A 200 -26.23 -10.46 -0.38
C ALA A 200 -27.26 -9.96 -1.42
N LYS A 201 -26.90 -10.01 -2.70
CA LYS A 201 -27.79 -9.61 -3.79
C LYS A 201 -27.59 -10.46 -5.04
N GLY A 202 -28.67 -11.01 -5.57
CA GLY A 202 -28.68 -11.61 -6.91
C GLY A 202 -28.92 -10.54 -7.98
N LEU A 203 -28.03 -10.46 -8.96
CA LEU A 203 -28.08 -9.47 -10.03
C LEU A 203 -28.56 -10.06 -11.39
N GLY A 204 -28.92 -11.34 -11.39
CA GLY A 204 -29.39 -12.03 -12.61
C GLY A 204 -28.24 -12.30 -13.57
N GLU A 205 -28.39 -11.88 -14.83
CA GLU A 205 -27.36 -12.05 -15.83
C GLU A 205 -26.09 -11.25 -15.50
N TYR A 206 -24.93 -11.85 -15.78
CA TYR A 206 -23.65 -11.21 -15.52
C TYR A 206 -23.51 -9.89 -16.27
N ALA A 207 -23.18 -8.85 -15.54
CA ALA A 207 -22.78 -7.52 -16.04
C ALA A 207 -21.33 -7.22 -15.60
N ASN A 208 -20.57 -6.57 -16.48
CA ASN A 208 -19.15 -6.29 -16.21
C ASN A 208 -18.89 -5.20 -15.16
N GLN A 209 -19.95 -4.54 -14.70
CA GLN A 209 -19.82 -3.43 -13.75
C GLN A 209 -20.83 -3.59 -12.61
N SER A 210 -20.39 -3.24 -11.39
CA SER A 210 -21.29 -3.09 -10.25
C SER A 210 -22.19 -1.85 -10.41
N GLU A 211 -23.20 -1.73 -9.54
CA GLU A 211 -24.05 -0.53 -9.44
C GLU A 211 -23.24 0.74 -9.14
N PHE A 212 -22.01 0.58 -8.59
CA PHE A 212 -21.10 1.68 -8.25
C PHE A 212 -19.94 1.86 -9.26
N GLY A 213 -20.05 1.21 -10.42
CA GLY A 213 -19.08 1.37 -11.51
C GLY A 213 -17.77 0.57 -11.37
N LYS A 214 -17.62 -0.24 -10.32
CA LYS A 214 -16.47 -1.15 -10.21
C LYS A 214 -16.54 -2.24 -11.27
N GLN A 215 -15.39 -2.58 -11.83
CA GLN A 215 -15.27 -3.69 -12.78
C GLN A 215 -15.31 -5.02 -12.01
N LEU A 216 -16.36 -5.80 -12.23
CA LEU A 216 -16.52 -7.13 -11.64
C LEU A 216 -15.84 -8.19 -12.51
N LYS A 217 -15.23 -9.17 -11.85
CA LYS A 217 -14.55 -10.29 -12.54
C LYS A 217 -15.35 -11.58 -12.29
N CYS A 218 -16.06 -12.06 -13.29
CA CYS A 218 -16.75 -13.34 -13.26
C CYS A 218 -16.53 -14.05 -14.61
N ALA A 219 -15.53 -14.90 -14.67
CA ALA A 219 -15.14 -15.57 -15.92
C ALA A 219 -16.18 -16.57 -16.40
N SER A 220 -16.88 -17.25 -15.48
CA SER A 220 -17.84 -18.30 -15.79
C SER A 220 -19.27 -17.79 -16.03
N GLN A 221 -19.56 -16.54 -15.75
CA GLN A 221 -20.91 -15.94 -15.72
C GLN A 221 -21.87 -16.61 -14.69
N ARG A 222 -21.45 -17.66 -14.01
CA ARG A 222 -22.16 -18.38 -12.93
C ARG A 222 -21.34 -18.29 -11.67
N CYS A 223 -21.33 -17.13 -11.06
CA CYS A 223 -20.42 -16.83 -9.96
C CYS A 223 -21.09 -16.01 -8.85
N VAL A 224 -20.41 -15.96 -7.72
CA VAL A 224 -20.53 -14.91 -6.73
C VAL A 224 -19.17 -14.19 -6.66
N VAL A 225 -19.22 -12.87 -6.69
CA VAL A 225 -18.07 -11.97 -6.51
C VAL A 225 -18.32 -11.05 -5.33
N PHE A 226 -17.28 -10.37 -4.88
CA PHE A 226 -17.32 -9.55 -3.69
C PHE A 226 -16.95 -8.11 -4.00
N GLU A 227 -17.56 -7.18 -3.27
CA GLU A 227 -17.27 -5.77 -3.34
C GLU A 227 -17.18 -5.20 -1.92
N VAL A 228 -16.04 -4.59 -1.54
CA VAL A 228 -15.82 -4.07 -0.20
C VAL A 228 -16.07 -2.57 -0.16
N TYR A 229 -16.91 -2.14 0.77
CA TYR A 229 -17.23 -0.74 1.04
C TYR A 229 -16.65 -0.35 2.40
N LEU A 230 -15.75 0.63 2.40
CA LEU A 230 -15.15 1.18 3.61
C LEU A 230 -15.88 2.46 4.03
N ASN A 231 -16.24 2.57 5.32
CA ASN A 231 -16.95 3.71 5.91
C ASN A 231 -16.07 4.47 6.91
#